data_b896e29b0dcde28dcbd556929439527b
#
_entry.id   b896e29b0dcde28dcbd556929439527b
#
_cell.length_a   1.000
_cell.length_b   1.000
_cell.length_c   1.000
_cell.angle_alpha   90.00
_cell.angle_beta   90.00
_cell.angle_gamma   90.00
#
_symmetry.space_group_name_H-M   'P 1'
#
loop_
_entity.id
_entity.type
_entity.pdbx_description
1 polymer ?
#
loop_
_entity_poly.entity_id
_entity_poly.type
_entity_poly.pdbx_seq_one_letter_code
_entity_poly.pdbx_strand_id
1 'polypeptide(L)'
;MAAFCAMIVGASCSRNVYDVNEAQKIYDFSNPVDTIEANHPWLLTTSKVLMVTPPEEGTAERIVVLTKNPRESGDAEVVGEAFVTSANQTVVNITYPSTTRTLYVAAVDGDDKYTIVKYDVNSSSSVINFRNAIVTGEPIAYVPQPMLFTYCYEDEFYFAGDFDYNDVVLRISQERTGEKEVRYRVQLAAVGTSKQVAAAIHLVGTKFSDVESVKTVDDKSFNVTAKGEAFPEQMMIVQKETSNLLQANNGDAVINVFVDAHWATGDALNAEYGMMQRKKYNVTKGTDETHQMMVPREVIYIVTFKDVASANGLSVGQIDPFIYTEFNSAILETHTYTYRSVQALNSYPPSEIKSLPWAFAIPYGSFRWPIDGSTIGFFINGSNFGAYKDPGHSFGEWSMDHTKALDWYLYPTDNQVF
;
A
#
# COMPACT_ATOMS: atom_id res chain seq x y z
N MET A 1 -34.78 7.36 -2.04
CA MET A 1 -33.36 7.37 -2.37
C MET A 1 -33.06 6.91 -3.80
N ALA A 2 -33.74 5.91 -4.35
CA ALA A 2 -33.48 5.43 -5.73
C ALA A 2 -33.75 6.41 -6.89
N ALA A 3 -34.49 7.50 -6.66
CA ALA A 3 -34.82 8.48 -7.72
C ALA A 3 -33.74 9.57 -7.92
N PHE A 4 -32.78 9.71 -7.01
CA PHE A 4 -31.76 10.76 -7.07
C PHE A 4 -30.49 10.34 -7.83
N CYS A 5 -30.14 9.04 -7.82
CA CYS A 5 -29.00 8.52 -8.59
C CYS A 5 -29.23 8.60 -10.10
N ALA A 6 -30.48 8.50 -10.57
CA ALA A 6 -30.80 8.53 -12.01
C ALA A 6 -30.61 9.91 -12.67
N MET A 7 -30.57 11.01 -11.90
CA MET A 7 -30.38 12.34 -12.46
C MET A 7 -28.92 12.73 -12.66
N ILE A 8 -27.99 12.09 -11.97
CA ILE A 8 -26.55 12.40 -12.10
C ILE A 8 -25.96 11.76 -13.37
N VAL A 9 -26.45 10.60 -13.77
CA VAL A 9 -26.00 9.89 -14.97
C VAL A 9 -26.36 10.62 -16.29
N GLY A 10 -27.40 11.45 -16.28
CA GLY A 10 -27.84 12.20 -17.47
C GLY A 10 -27.02 13.47 -17.77
N ALA A 11 -26.27 13.99 -16.82
CA ALA A 11 -25.53 15.25 -16.98
C ALA A 11 -24.06 15.08 -17.40
N SER A 12 -23.51 13.86 -17.31
CA SER A 12 -22.08 13.61 -17.56
C SER A 12 -21.72 13.41 -19.03
N CYS A 13 -22.70 13.23 -19.91
CA CYS A 13 -22.43 12.84 -21.30
C CYS A 13 -22.12 13.99 -22.27
N SER A 14 -22.04 15.25 -21.84
CA SER A 14 -21.91 16.35 -22.80
C SER A 14 -20.73 17.32 -22.65
N ARG A 15 -19.83 17.12 -21.67
CA ARG A 15 -18.64 17.97 -21.52
C ARG A 15 -17.41 17.15 -21.14
N ASN A 16 -16.50 17.00 -22.09
CA ASN A 16 -15.14 16.45 -21.86
C ASN A 16 -14.21 17.45 -21.15
N VAL A 17 -14.71 18.29 -20.29
CA VAL A 17 -13.90 19.26 -19.53
C VAL A 17 -14.16 19.00 -18.06
N TYR A 18 -13.12 18.54 -17.37
CA TYR A 18 -13.12 18.45 -15.92
C TYR A 18 -13.24 19.86 -15.34
N ASP A 19 -14.31 20.11 -14.59
CA ASP A 19 -14.50 21.36 -13.86
C ASP A 19 -14.22 21.10 -12.37
N VAL A 20 -13.09 21.64 -11.90
CA VAL A 20 -12.65 21.51 -10.49
C VAL A 20 -13.73 21.99 -9.53
N ASN A 21 -14.44 23.07 -9.85
CA ASN A 21 -15.46 23.62 -8.95
C ASN A 21 -16.68 22.71 -8.87
N GLU A 22 -17.09 22.11 -9.99
CA GLU A 22 -18.21 21.14 -9.99
C GLU A 22 -17.81 19.86 -9.26
N ALA A 23 -16.61 19.35 -9.50
CA ALA A 23 -16.08 18.21 -8.76
C ALA A 23 -16.01 18.51 -7.25
N GLN A 24 -15.49 19.68 -6.87
CA GLN A 24 -15.42 20.07 -5.46
C GLN A 24 -16.81 20.14 -4.81
N LYS A 25 -17.83 20.67 -5.51
CA LYS A 25 -19.21 20.66 -5.00
C LYS A 25 -19.76 19.25 -4.81
N ILE A 26 -19.45 18.34 -5.72
CA ILE A 26 -19.83 16.92 -5.60
C ILE A 26 -19.16 16.32 -4.37
N TYR A 27 -17.86 16.54 -4.20
CA TYR A 27 -17.11 16.04 -3.03
C TYR A 27 -17.61 16.64 -1.73
N ASP A 28 -17.85 17.96 -1.69
CA ASP A 28 -18.38 18.63 -0.49
C ASP A 28 -19.74 18.07 -0.11
N PHE A 29 -20.59 17.76 -1.10
CA PHE A 29 -21.90 17.18 -0.88
C PHE A 29 -21.84 15.70 -0.44
N SER A 30 -20.94 14.93 -1.03
CA SER A 30 -20.81 13.49 -0.79
C SER A 30 -19.84 13.16 0.35
N ASN A 31 -19.09 14.16 0.83
CA ASN A 31 -18.06 13.94 1.83
C ASN A 31 -18.68 13.51 3.17
N PRO A 32 -18.30 12.37 3.71
CA PRO A 32 -18.83 11.86 4.97
C PRO A 32 -18.24 12.53 6.22
N VAL A 33 -17.46 13.60 6.10
CA VAL A 33 -16.80 14.27 7.22
C VAL A 33 -17.17 15.75 7.23
N ASP A 34 -17.52 16.30 8.41
CA ASP A 34 -17.90 17.70 8.58
C ASP A 34 -16.82 18.68 8.08
N THR A 35 -15.57 18.38 8.39
CA THR A 35 -14.42 19.17 7.95
C THR A 35 -13.19 18.30 7.84
N ILE A 36 -12.58 18.26 6.66
CA ILE A 36 -11.28 17.61 6.45
C ILE A 36 -10.18 18.59 6.83
N GLU A 37 -9.19 18.13 7.56
CA GLU A 37 -8.02 18.94 7.89
C GLU A 37 -7.32 19.42 6.62
N ALA A 38 -7.03 20.71 6.55
CA ALA A 38 -6.26 21.26 5.45
C ALA A 38 -4.84 20.67 5.46
N ASN A 39 -4.38 20.15 4.32
CA ASN A 39 -3.08 19.50 4.17
C ASN A 39 -2.90 18.22 5.00
N HIS A 40 -3.98 17.49 5.27
CA HIS A 40 -3.90 16.18 5.91
C HIS A 40 -2.94 15.26 5.13
N PRO A 41 -1.92 14.68 5.78
CA PRO A 41 -0.89 13.88 5.08
C PRO A 41 -1.42 12.49 4.65
N TRP A 42 -2.54 12.03 5.20
CA TRP A 42 -3.14 10.71 4.97
C TRP A 42 -2.19 9.54 5.21
N LEU A 43 -1.26 9.71 6.15
CA LEU A 43 -0.27 8.72 6.51
C LEU A 43 -0.51 8.18 7.91
N LEU A 44 -0.54 6.86 8.02
CA LEU A 44 -0.57 6.11 9.28
C LEU A 44 0.81 5.60 9.67
N THR A 45 1.83 5.95 8.89
CA THR A 45 3.21 5.52 9.08
C THR A 45 4.17 6.68 9.17
N THR A 46 5.30 6.42 9.80
CA THR A 46 6.47 7.31 9.82
C THR A 46 7.65 6.58 9.19
N SER A 47 8.38 7.26 8.32
CA SER A 47 9.61 6.74 7.72
C SER A 47 10.83 7.47 8.29
N LYS A 48 11.90 6.74 8.53
CA LYS A 48 13.21 7.27 8.97
C LYS A 48 14.35 6.53 8.29
N VAL A 49 15.49 7.18 8.23
CA VAL A 49 16.76 6.57 7.84
C VAL A 49 17.61 6.40 9.09
N LEU A 50 18.00 5.17 9.39
CA LEU A 50 18.91 4.87 10.48
C LEU A 50 20.31 4.64 9.92
N MET A 51 21.31 5.16 10.64
CA MET A 51 22.73 4.95 10.38
C MET A 51 23.27 4.01 11.45
N VAL A 52 23.54 2.77 11.10
CA VAL A 52 23.92 1.73 12.05
C VAL A 52 25.38 1.38 11.88
N THR A 53 26.18 1.55 12.94
CA THR A 53 27.53 1.03 13.00
C THR A 53 27.46 -0.39 13.57
N PRO A 54 27.79 -1.42 12.76
CA PRO A 54 27.74 -2.82 13.23
C PRO A 54 28.77 -3.09 14.35
N PRO A 55 28.68 -4.22 15.04
CA PRO A 55 29.70 -4.68 15.99
C PRO A 55 31.11 -4.72 15.38
N GLU A 56 32.13 -4.56 16.21
CA GLU A 56 33.50 -4.76 15.76
C GLU A 56 33.71 -6.23 15.35
N GLU A 57 34.51 -6.39 14.27
CA GLU A 57 34.89 -7.69 13.70
C GLU A 57 33.72 -8.50 13.08
N GLY A 58 33.38 -8.13 11.86
CA GLY A 58 32.99 -9.01 10.74
C GLY A 58 31.89 -10.07 10.95
N THR A 59 31.16 -10.01 12.05
CA THR A 59 30.16 -11.03 12.38
C THR A 59 28.74 -10.68 11.92
N ALA A 60 28.39 -9.40 11.85
CA ALA A 60 27.05 -9.01 11.42
C ALA A 60 26.95 -9.01 9.88
N GLU A 61 26.04 -9.80 9.34
CA GLU A 61 25.73 -9.84 7.90
C GLU A 61 24.60 -8.88 7.53
N ARG A 62 23.67 -8.65 8.47
CA ARG A 62 22.52 -7.78 8.23
C ARG A 62 22.08 -7.02 9.47
N ILE A 63 21.42 -5.90 9.23
CA ILE A 63 20.73 -5.11 10.26
C ILE A 63 19.23 -5.26 10.03
N VAL A 64 18.51 -5.64 11.09
CA VAL A 64 17.06 -5.84 11.07
C VAL A 64 16.42 -4.92 12.10
N VAL A 65 15.37 -4.19 11.74
CA VAL A 65 14.64 -3.31 12.65
C VAL A 65 13.24 -3.87 12.89
N LEU A 66 12.89 -4.02 14.17
CA LEU A 66 11.73 -4.77 14.63
C LEU A 66 10.79 -3.91 15.47
N THR A 67 9.50 -4.19 15.38
CA THR A 67 8.46 -3.50 16.17
C THR A 67 8.49 -3.86 17.65
N LYS A 68 8.96 -5.06 18.00
CA LYS A 68 9.02 -5.60 19.36
C LYS A 68 10.37 -6.32 19.59
N ASN A 69 10.71 -6.54 20.85
CA ASN A 69 11.85 -7.38 21.18
C ASN A 69 11.54 -8.85 20.84
N PRO A 70 12.24 -9.47 19.88
CA PRO A 70 11.93 -10.83 19.44
C PRO A 70 12.27 -11.91 20.48
N ARG A 71 12.97 -11.57 21.57
CA ARG A 71 13.20 -12.46 22.71
C ARG A 71 12.05 -12.47 23.71
N GLU A 72 11.24 -11.43 23.71
CA GLU A 72 10.12 -11.23 24.65
C GLU A 72 8.75 -11.47 23.99
N SER A 73 8.69 -11.36 22.66
CA SER A 73 7.45 -11.43 21.91
C SER A 73 7.63 -12.26 20.64
N GLY A 74 6.74 -13.22 20.42
CA GLY A 74 6.72 -14.08 19.21
C GLY A 74 6.09 -13.45 17.97
N ASP A 75 5.69 -12.18 18.04
CA ASP A 75 4.98 -11.44 16.99
C ASP A 75 5.68 -10.12 16.61
N ALA A 76 7.00 -10.05 16.76
CA ALA A 76 7.78 -8.93 16.26
C ALA A 76 7.78 -8.91 14.72
N GLU A 77 7.51 -7.75 14.15
CA GLU A 77 7.50 -7.55 12.70
C GLU A 77 8.71 -6.74 12.25
N VAL A 78 9.23 -7.07 11.06
CA VAL A 78 10.34 -6.35 10.44
C VAL A 78 9.80 -5.10 9.74
N VAL A 79 10.33 -3.93 10.12
CA VAL A 79 9.97 -2.62 9.57
C VAL A 79 11.09 -2.00 8.72
N GLY A 80 12.23 -2.67 8.63
CA GLY A 80 13.34 -2.31 7.77
C GLY A 80 14.50 -3.30 7.94
N GLU A 81 15.23 -3.52 6.85
CA GLU A 81 16.33 -4.47 6.81
C GLU A 81 17.35 -4.04 5.77
N ALA A 82 18.63 -4.21 6.08
CA ALA A 82 19.72 -3.93 5.16
C ALA A 82 20.89 -4.91 5.38
N PHE A 83 21.55 -5.32 4.32
CA PHE A 83 22.79 -6.07 4.38
C PHE A 83 23.96 -5.15 4.72
N VAL A 84 24.87 -5.63 5.54
CA VAL A 84 26.05 -4.88 5.96
C VAL A 84 27.04 -4.79 4.80
N THR A 85 27.26 -3.57 4.31
CA THR A 85 28.18 -3.30 3.19
C THR A 85 29.52 -2.76 3.66
N SER A 86 29.62 -2.32 4.89
CA SER A 86 30.79 -1.69 5.47
C SER A 86 30.82 -1.86 6.99
N ALA A 87 31.97 -2.18 7.54
CA ALA A 87 32.18 -2.22 8.99
C ALA A 87 32.02 -0.88 9.68
N ASN A 88 32.01 0.23 8.93
CA ASN A 88 31.87 1.55 9.51
C ASN A 88 30.41 1.96 9.71
N GLN A 89 29.57 1.78 8.68
CA GLN A 89 28.17 2.21 8.75
C GLN A 89 27.32 1.51 7.69
N THR A 90 26.12 1.08 8.11
CA THR A 90 25.06 0.57 7.24
C THR A 90 23.86 1.49 7.34
N VAL A 91 23.32 1.89 6.19
CA VAL A 91 22.09 2.69 6.12
C VAL A 91 20.89 1.76 6.04
N VAL A 92 19.90 1.98 6.92
CA VAL A 92 18.66 1.21 6.96
C VAL A 92 17.48 2.14 6.84
N ASN A 93 16.71 2.00 5.80
CA ASN A 93 15.44 2.70 5.63
C ASN A 93 14.34 1.93 6.37
N ILE A 94 13.60 2.61 7.23
CA ILE A 94 12.53 2.02 8.02
C ILE A 94 11.20 2.74 7.82
N THR A 95 10.11 1.98 7.86
CA THR A 95 8.74 2.51 7.85
C THR A 95 7.92 1.73 8.86
N TYR A 96 7.34 2.43 9.82
CA TYR A 96 6.66 1.85 10.97
C TYR A 96 5.36 2.61 11.29
N PRO A 97 4.37 2.00 11.99
CA PRO A 97 3.13 2.67 12.39
C PRO A 97 3.40 3.94 13.21
N SER A 98 2.72 5.03 12.93
CA SER A 98 2.91 6.33 13.62
C SER A 98 2.62 6.27 15.12
N THR A 99 1.91 5.26 15.59
CA THR A 99 1.68 4.98 17.01
C THR A 99 2.89 4.38 17.73
N THR A 100 3.89 3.89 16.99
CA THR A 100 5.10 3.26 17.56
C THR A 100 5.93 4.28 18.33
N ARG A 101 6.42 3.89 19.51
CA ARG A 101 7.31 4.72 20.35
C ARG A 101 8.70 4.13 20.48
N THR A 102 8.81 2.83 20.30
CA THR A 102 10.05 2.08 20.47
C THR A 102 10.21 1.07 19.34
N LEU A 103 11.40 1.00 18.79
CA LEU A 103 11.83 -0.05 17.88
C LEU A 103 13.02 -0.81 18.47
N TYR A 104 13.31 -1.96 17.94
CA TYR A 104 14.44 -2.79 18.32
C TYR A 104 15.32 -3.02 17.11
N VAL A 105 16.55 -2.56 17.18
CA VAL A 105 17.52 -2.71 16.10
C VAL A 105 18.42 -3.88 16.42
N ALA A 106 18.49 -4.82 15.52
CA ALA A 106 19.29 -6.03 15.65
C ALA A 106 20.41 -6.07 14.61
N ALA A 107 21.62 -6.36 15.07
CA ALA A 107 22.70 -6.86 14.23
C ALA A 107 22.62 -8.38 14.22
N VAL A 108 22.51 -8.99 13.04
CA VAL A 108 22.32 -10.43 12.86
C VAL A 108 23.54 -11.00 12.16
N ASP A 109 24.13 -12.06 12.72
CA ASP A 109 25.29 -12.76 12.14
C ASP A 109 24.87 -13.91 11.19
N GLY A 110 25.86 -14.57 10.60
CA GLY A 110 25.64 -15.68 9.67
C GLY A 110 25.05 -16.95 10.29
N ASP A 111 25.02 -17.03 11.63
CA ASP A 111 24.39 -18.12 12.38
C ASP A 111 22.97 -17.74 12.86
N ASP A 112 22.38 -16.65 12.32
CA ASP A 112 21.10 -16.06 12.76
C ASP A 112 21.05 -15.72 14.27
N LYS A 113 22.15 -15.28 14.84
CA LYS A 113 22.19 -14.77 16.21
C LYS A 113 21.98 -13.26 16.22
N TYR A 114 21.09 -12.82 17.08
CA TYR A 114 20.62 -11.43 17.17
C TYR A 114 21.31 -10.71 18.33
N THR A 115 21.97 -9.61 18.04
CA THR A 115 22.37 -8.62 19.03
C THR A 115 21.44 -7.44 18.94
N ILE A 116 20.71 -7.13 20.03
CA ILE A 116 19.56 -6.23 19.97
C ILE A 116 19.79 -5.00 20.84
N VAL A 117 19.52 -3.83 20.30
CA VAL A 117 19.46 -2.57 21.04
C VAL A 117 18.08 -1.92 20.89
N LYS A 118 17.62 -1.30 21.95
CA LYS A 118 16.37 -0.55 21.97
C LYS A 118 16.59 0.83 21.34
N TYR A 119 15.67 1.26 20.49
CA TYR A 119 15.67 2.57 19.84
C TYR A 119 14.38 3.34 20.14
N ASP A 120 14.50 4.53 20.74
CA ASP A 120 13.38 5.46 20.92
C ASP A 120 13.18 6.24 19.60
N VAL A 121 12.01 6.09 18.98
CA VAL A 121 11.70 6.77 17.70
C VAL A 121 11.64 8.30 17.83
N ASN A 122 11.45 8.82 19.04
CA ASN A 122 11.46 10.27 19.32
C ASN A 122 12.88 10.82 19.54
N SER A 123 13.90 9.94 19.56
CA SER A 123 15.29 10.37 19.64
C SER A 123 15.64 11.34 18.50
N SER A 124 16.35 12.41 18.81
CA SER A 124 16.93 13.30 17.82
C SER A 124 18.07 12.67 17.02
N SER A 125 18.64 11.55 17.54
CA SER A 125 19.70 10.80 16.88
C SER A 125 19.10 9.63 16.07
N SER A 126 19.48 9.55 14.81
CA SER A 126 19.25 8.39 13.95
C SER A 126 20.49 7.48 13.86
N VAL A 127 21.49 7.70 14.69
CA VAL A 127 22.73 6.93 14.70
C VAL A 127 22.67 5.89 15.81
N ILE A 128 22.93 4.65 15.45
CA ILE A 128 22.97 3.49 16.36
C ILE A 128 24.38 2.89 16.27
N ASN A 129 25.00 2.68 17.41
CA ASN A 129 26.37 2.18 17.47
C ASN A 129 26.44 0.91 18.31
N PHE A 130 26.73 -0.21 17.66
CA PHE A 130 26.93 -1.52 18.30
C PHE A 130 28.35 -1.74 18.81
N ARG A 131 29.35 -0.90 18.46
CA ARG A 131 30.75 -1.09 18.85
C ARG A 131 30.96 -1.11 20.37
N ASN A 132 30.12 -0.36 21.08
CA ASN A 132 30.20 -0.26 22.56
C ASN A 132 29.15 -1.14 23.28
N ALA A 133 28.35 -1.90 22.55
CA ALA A 133 27.40 -2.81 23.15
C ALA A 133 28.11 -4.10 23.57
N ILE A 134 27.74 -4.64 24.75
CA ILE A 134 28.13 -6.02 25.11
C ILE A 134 27.33 -6.92 24.16
N VAL A 135 28.02 -7.41 23.15
CA VAL A 135 27.40 -8.16 22.03
C VAL A 135 27.46 -9.64 22.44
N THR A 136 26.37 -10.14 22.98
CA THR A 136 26.10 -11.57 23.01
C THR A 136 25.02 -11.88 22.02
N GLY A 137 25.40 -12.21 20.77
CA GLY A 137 24.45 -12.70 19.78
C GLY A 137 23.84 -14.00 20.26
N GLU A 138 22.53 -14.05 20.40
CA GLU A 138 21.80 -15.28 20.74
C GLU A 138 20.72 -15.54 19.68
N PRO A 139 20.43 -16.82 19.39
CA PRO A 139 19.35 -17.17 18.51
C PRO A 139 18.01 -16.75 19.10
N ILE A 140 17.05 -16.49 18.25
CA ILE A 140 15.65 -16.27 18.60
C ILE A 140 14.82 -17.51 18.25
N ALA A 141 13.67 -17.69 18.94
CA ALA A 141 12.88 -18.92 18.83
C ALA A 141 12.04 -19.00 17.54
N TYR A 142 11.98 -17.92 16.75
CA TYR A 142 11.18 -17.84 15.53
C TYR A 142 11.80 -16.83 14.54
N VAL A 143 11.40 -16.87 13.31
CA VAL A 143 11.81 -15.89 12.28
C VAL A 143 10.80 -14.75 12.25
N PRO A 144 11.19 -13.50 12.60
CA PRO A 144 10.30 -12.35 12.48
C PRO A 144 9.82 -12.18 11.04
N GLN A 145 8.53 -11.91 10.89
CA GLN A 145 7.95 -11.73 9.58
C GLN A 145 8.02 -10.24 9.17
N PRO A 146 8.14 -9.92 7.88
CA PRO A 146 8.03 -8.56 7.41
C PRO A 146 6.63 -8.01 7.71
N MET A 147 6.55 -6.73 8.09
CA MET A 147 5.28 -6.04 8.28
C MET A 147 4.43 -6.12 7.01
N LEU A 148 3.18 -6.51 7.17
CA LEU A 148 2.22 -6.62 6.09
C LEU A 148 1.33 -5.38 6.06
N PHE A 149 1.33 -4.68 4.92
CA PHE A 149 0.47 -3.53 4.68
C PHE A 149 -0.78 -3.93 3.90
N THR A 150 -1.90 -3.31 4.22
CA THR A 150 -3.12 -3.38 3.42
C THR A 150 -3.29 -2.07 2.66
N TYR A 151 -3.40 -2.15 1.34
CA TYR A 151 -3.67 -1.03 0.44
C TYR A 151 -5.11 -1.14 -0.04
N CYS A 152 -5.88 -0.09 0.18
CA CYS A 152 -7.30 -0.03 -0.12
C CYS A 152 -7.55 1.11 -1.10
N TYR A 153 -8.33 0.86 -2.13
CA TYR A 153 -8.53 1.78 -3.25
C TYR A 153 -10.00 1.99 -3.58
N GLU A 154 -10.31 3.24 -3.98
CA GLU A 154 -11.46 3.64 -4.79
C GLU A 154 -11.04 3.73 -6.25
N ASP A 155 -11.85 3.23 -7.17
CA ASP A 155 -11.55 3.20 -8.60
C ASP A 155 -12.08 4.40 -9.39
N GLU A 156 -12.77 5.32 -8.73
CA GLU A 156 -13.40 6.50 -9.34
C GLU A 156 -12.60 7.78 -9.17
N PHE A 157 -11.25 7.67 -9.17
CA PHE A 157 -10.38 8.83 -9.01
C PHE A 157 -10.93 10.07 -9.69
N TYR A 158 -10.89 11.19 -8.98
CA TYR A 158 -11.47 12.51 -9.11
C TYR A 158 -13.01 12.62 -9.05
N PHE A 159 -13.76 11.53 -8.97
CA PHE A 159 -15.16 11.56 -8.57
C PHE A 159 -15.31 11.09 -7.13
N ALA A 160 -16.38 11.50 -6.48
CA ALA A 160 -16.71 10.93 -5.18
C ALA A 160 -17.22 9.50 -5.39
N GLY A 161 -16.54 8.54 -4.78
CA GLY A 161 -17.00 7.16 -4.64
C GLY A 161 -17.99 7.00 -3.50
N ASP A 162 -18.19 5.77 -3.06
CA ASP A 162 -18.98 5.46 -1.86
C ASP A 162 -18.13 5.37 -0.58
N PHE A 163 -16.82 5.58 -0.72
CA PHE A 163 -15.82 5.62 0.34
C PHE A 163 -15.77 4.34 1.19
N ASP A 164 -15.97 3.20 0.57
CA ASP A 164 -15.82 1.91 1.22
C ASP A 164 -14.43 1.29 1.02
N TYR A 165 -13.64 1.83 0.08
CA TYR A 165 -12.24 1.48 -0.18
C TYR A 165 -12.01 -0.01 -0.41
N ASN A 166 -12.99 -0.69 -0.98
CA ASN A 166 -12.94 -2.11 -1.27
C ASN A 166 -12.89 -2.45 -2.75
N ASP A 167 -12.87 -1.45 -3.64
CA ASP A 167 -12.82 -1.64 -5.10
C ASP A 167 -11.64 -2.51 -5.53
N VAL A 168 -10.48 -2.28 -4.94
CA VAL A 168 -9.34 -3.20 -4.95
C VAL A 168 -8.65 -3.17 -3.59
N VAL A 169 -8.43 -4.34 -3.01
CA VAL A 169 -7.65 -4.46 -1.78
C VAL A 169 -6.45 -5.35 -2.03
N LEU A 170 -5.25 -4.79 -1.84
CA LEU A 170 -3.98 -5.49 -1.92
C LEU A 170 -3.35 -5.60 -0.54
N ARG A 171 -2.71 -6.75 -0.24
CA ARG A 171 -1.82 -6.89 0.91
C ARG A 171 -0.41 -7.12 0.40
N ILE A 172 0.53 -6.30 0.87
CA ILE A 172 1.90 -6.32 0.39
C ILE A 172 2.86 -6.32 1.57
N SER A 173 3.83 -7.24 1.55
CA SER A 173 4.98 -7.20 2.43
C SER A 173 6.28 -7.21 1.61
N GLN A 174 7.33 -6.66 2.20
CA GLN A 174 8.67 -6.58 1.63
C GLN A 174 9.68 -7.27 2.56
N GLU A 175 10.52 -8.11 2.01
CA GLU A 175 11.53 -8.87 2.72
C GLU A 175 12.83 -8.88 1.94
N ARG A 176 13.95 -8.75 2.64
CA ARG A 176 15.28 -8.95 2.06
C ARG A 176 15.65 -10.42 2.10
N THR A 177 15.82 -11.05 0.95
CA THR A 177 16.16 -12.47 0.84
C THR A 177 17.60 -12.73 0.46
N GLY A 178 18.33 -11.67 0.12
CA GLY A 178 19.74 -11.72 -0.23
C GLY A 178 20.33 -10.32 -0.34
N GLU A 179 21.64 -10.23 -0.50
CA GLU A 179 22.35 -8.95 -0.61
C GLU A 179 21.77 -8.03 -1.71
N LYS A 180 21.33 -8.62 -2.80
CA LYS A 180 20.80 -7.91 -3.98
C LYS A 180 19.34 -8.23 -4.25
N GLU A 181 18.66 -8.98 -3.37
CA GLU A 181 17.31 -9.47 -3.61
C GLU A 181 16.32 -8.92 -2.61
N VAL A 182 15.22 -8.43 -3.14
CA VAL A 182 14.03 -8.03 -2.38
C VAL A 182 12.85 -8.85 -2.85
N ARG A 183 12.19 -9.49 -1.91
CA ARG A 183 10.96 -10.24 -2.13
C ARG A 183 9.76 -9.37 -1.81
N TYR A 184 8.83 -9.28 -2.76
CA TYR A 184 7.50 -8.72 -2.54
C TYR A 184 6.46 -9.83 -2.56
N ARG A 185 5.77 -10.01 -1.46
CA ARG A 185 4.59 -10.85 -1.38
C ARG A 185 3.38 -9.97 -1.65
N VAL A 186 2.67 -10.22 -2.73
CA VAL A 186 1.49 -9.44 -3.14
C VAL A 186 0.27 -10.34 -3.12
N GLN A 187 -0.74 -9.96 -2.35
CA GLN A 187 -1.98 -10.70 -2.24
C GLN A 187 -3.14 -9.81 -2.71
N LEU A 188 -3.92 -10.28 -3.68
CA LEU A 188 -5.21 -9.70 -4.03
C LEU A 188 -6.26 -10.21 -3.04
N ALA A 189 -6.73 -9.32 -2.16
CA ALA A 189 -7.59 -9.67 -1.05
C ALA A 189 -9.07 -9.43 -1.34
N ALA A 190 -9.42 -8.36 -2.09
CA ALA A 190 -10.78 -8.08 -2.51
C ALA A 190 -10.83 -7.39 -3.88
N VAL A 191 -11.97 -7.52 -4.56
CA VAL A 191 -12.32 -6.81 -5.79
C VAL A 191 -13.77 -6.36 -5.68
N GLY A 192 -14.02 -5.10 -5.32
CA GLY A 192 -15.35 -4.50 -5.15
C GLY A 192 -15.86 -3.76 -6.38
N THR A 193 -14.97 -3.45 -7.30
CA THR A 193 -15.34 -2.79 -8.55
C THR A 193 -15.95 -3.74 -9.58
N SER A 194 -16.76 -3.19 -10.49
CA SER A 194 -17.17 -3.89 -11.71
C SER A 194 -16.35 -3.46 -12.94
N LYS A 195 -15.47 -2.46 -12.79
CA LYS A 195 -14.61 -1.96 -13.88
C LYS A 195 -13.43 -2.90 -14.13
N GLN A 196 -12.81 -2.77 -15.29
CA GLN A 196 -11.49 -3.33 -15.52
C GLN A 196 -10.46 -2.47 -14.80
N VAL A 197 -9.80 -3.04 -13.82
CA VAL A 197 -8.79 -2.36 -13.00
C VAL A 197 -7.50 -3.16 -13.03
N ALA A 198 -6.42 -2.48 -13.36
CA ALA A 198 -5.07 -3.02 -13.31
C ALA A 198 -4.34 -2.55 -12.07
N ALA A 199 -3.24 -3.22 -11.71
CA ALA A 199 -2.37 -2.80 -10.61
C ALA A 199 -0.89 -2.97 -10.93
N ALA A 200 -0.08 -2.07 -10.37
CA ALA A 200 1.36 -2.09 -10.45
C ALA A 200 1.98 -1.54 -9.15
N ILE A 201 3.28 -1.77 -8.94
CA ILE A 201 4.04 -1.24 -7.81
C ILE A 201 5.18 -0.40 -8.34
N HIS A 202 5.14 0.90 -8.12
CA HIS A 202 6.24 1.81 -8.40
C HIS A 202 7.28 1.72 -7.28
N LEU A 203 8.53 1.45 -7.63
CA LEU A 203 9.66 1.45 -6.72
C LEU A 203 10.25 2.86 -6.68
N VAL A 204 9.73 3.69 -5.79
CA VAL A 204 9.99 5.13 -5.75
C VAL A 204 11.47 5.45 -5.57
N GLY A 205 12.02 6.20 -6.53
CA GLY A 205 13.44 6.59 -6.53
C GLY A 205 14.41 5.49 -6.96
N THR A 206 13.92 4.27 -7.21
CA THR A 206 14.73 3.18 -7.74
C THR A 206 14.71 3.22 -9.26
N LYS A 207 15.85 3.45 -9.89
CA LYS A 207 15.89 3.53 -11.34
C LYS A 207 15.72 2.15 -11.99
N PHE A 208 15.01 2.12 -13.12
CA PHE A 208 14.87 0.92 -13.94
C PHE A 208 16.25 0.30 -14.28
N SER A 209 17.25 1.16 -14.51
CA SER A 209 18.62 0.75 -14.77
C SER A 209 19.31 0.01 -13.63
N ASP A 210 18.84 0.17 -12.38
CA ASP A 210 19.46 -0.42 -11.19
C ASP A 210 18.88 -1.79 -10.86
N VAL A 211 17.77 -2.13 -11.51
CA VAL A 211 17.14 -3.45 -11.42
C VAL A 211 17.68 -4.36 -12.53
N GLU A 212 18.11 -5.56 -12.15
CA GLU A 212 18.55 -6.59 -13.07
C GLU A 212 17.38 -7.40 -13.61
N SER A 213 16.47 -7.82 -12.73
CA SER A 213 15.29 -8.60 -13.11
C SER A 213 14.17 -8.54 -12.07
N VAL A 214 12.95 -8.79 -12.54
CA VAL A 214 11.78 -9.10 -11.69
C VAL A 214 11.22 -10.44 -12.15
N LYS A 215 11.19 -11.43 -11.27
CA LYS A 215 10.67 -12.78 -11.52
C LYS A 215 9.61 -13.15 -10.51
N THR A 216 8.73 -14.05 -10.86
CA THR A 216 7.79 -14.64 -9.92
C THR A 216 8.30 -16.00 -9.44
N VAL A 217 7.97 -16.34 -8.19
CA VAL A 217 8.29 -17.65 -7.63
C VAL A 217 7.37 -18.70 -8.26
N ASP A 218 7.92 -19.86 -8.64
CA ASP A 218 7.21 -20.98 -9.27
C ASP A 218 6.46 -20.62 -10.57
N ASP A 219 6.96 -19.59 -11.30
CA ASP A 219 6.29 -19.05 -12.51
C ASP A 219 4.81 -18.68 -12.30
N LYS A 220 4.40 -18.49 -11.04
CA LYS A 220 3.06 -18.02 -10.73
C LYS A 220 2.93 -16.56 -11.12
N SER A 221 1.81 -16.22 -11.71
CA SER A 221 1.48 -14.84 -12.09
C SER A 221 0.01 -14.57 -11.84
N PHE A 222 -0.32 -13.33 -11.48
CA PHE A 222 -1.69 -12.84 -11.60
C PHE A 222 -2.09 -12.67 -13.05
N ASN A 223 -1.14 -12.27 -13.89
CA ASN A 223 -1.33 -12.19 -15.32
C ASN A 223 -1.38 -13.61 -15.88
N VAL A 224 -2.55 -14.16 -15.89
CA VAL A 224 -2.81 -15.31 -16.73
C VAL A 224 -2.72 -14.78 -18.15
N THR A 225 -1.56 -14.94 -18.75
CA THR A 225 -1.19 -14.40 -20.07
C THR A 225 -2.04 -14.89 -21.22
N ALA A 226 -3.24 -15.34 -20.94
CA ALA A 226 -4.16 -15.83 -21.95
C ALA A 226 -4.41 -14.85 -23.10
N LYS A 227 -4.13 -13.57 -22.94
CA LYS A 227 -4.37 -12.59 -24.00
C LYS A 227 -3.16 -11.79 -24.45
N GLY A 228 -2.01 -11.86 -23.77
CA GLY A 228 -0.80 -11.12 -24.20
C GLY A 228 -1.03 -9.61 -24.33
N GLU A 229 -1.99 -9.06 -23.60
CA GLU A 229 -2.30 -7.64 -23.64
C GLU A 229 -1.20 -6.88 -22.93
N ALA A 230 -0.52 -6.03 -23.67
CA ALA A 230 0.41 -5.06 -23.11
C ALA A 230 -0.36 -4.05 -22.24
N PHE A 231 0.30 -3.52 -21.20
CA PHE A 231 -0.22 -2.37 -20.50
C PHE A 231 -0.53 -1.25 -21.48
N PRO A 232 -1.70 -0.61 -21.37
CA PRO A 232 -1.98 0.58 -22.15
C PRO A 232 -0.97 1.68 -21.80
N GLU A 233 -0.71 2.59 -22.73
CA GLU A 233 0.17 3.72 -22.50
C GLU A 233 -0.42 4.63 -21.44
N GLN A 234 0.37 4.90 -20.38
CA GLN A 234 -0.07 5.61 -19.20
C GLN A 234 0.93 6.70 -18.82
N MET A 235 0.53 7.55 -17.89
CA MET A 235 1.41 8.56 -17.33
C MET A 235 2.63 7.98 -16.63
N MET A 236 2.40 6.96 -15.81
CA MET A 236 3.46 6.34 -15.01
C MET A 236 4.27 5.36 -15.84
N ILE A 237 3.65 4.60 -16.74
CA ILE A 237 4.29 3.49 -17.45
C ILE A 237 4.55 3.84 -18.90
N VAL A 238 5.82 3.85 -19.31
CA VAL A 238 6.28 4.15 -20.69
C VAL A 238 6.41 2.89 -21.52
N GLN A 239 6.79 1.78 -20.88
CA GLN A 239 7.12 0.55 -21.57
C GLN A 239 5.90 -0.36 -21.69
N LYS A 240 5.46 -0.61 -22.92
CA LYS A 240 4.35 -1.51 -23.25
C LYS A 240 4.88 -2.94 -23.42
N GLU A 241 5.16 -3.62 -22.33
CA GLU A 241 5.60 -5.01 -22.38
C GLU A 241 4.78 -5.87 -21.40
N THR A 242 4.66 -7.15 -21.73
CA THR A 242 4.12 -8.18 -20.82
C THR A 242 5.12 -8.61 -19.75
N SER A 243 6.17 -7.84 -19.57
CA SER A 243 7.22 -8.06 -18.60
C SER A 243 6.73 -7.78 -17.18
N ASN A 244 7.28 -8.47 -16.19
CA ASN A 244 7.09 -8.15 -14.79
C ASN A 244 7.80 -6.86 -14.36
N LEU A 245 8.76 -6.37 -15.16
CA LEU A 245 9.51 -5.14 -14.92
C LEU A 245 9.21 -4.13 -16.02
N LEU A 246 8.69 -2.99 -15.62
CA LEU A 246 8.33 -1.87 -16.47
C LEU A 246 9.13 -0.63 -16.06
N GLN A 247 9.14 0.38 -16.90
CA GLN A 247 9.78 1.67 -16.62
C GLN A 247 8.73 2.77 -16.55
N ALA A 248 8.78 3.57 -15.48
CA ALA A 248 7.99 4.77 -15.33
C ALA A 248 8.55 5.94 -16.16
N ASN A 249 7.75 6.96 -16.40
CA ASN A 249 8.13 8.17 -17.15
C ASN A 249 9.32 8.91 -16.53
N ASN A 250 9.47 8.88 -15.21
CA ASN A 250 10.59 9.47 -14.49
C ASN A 250 11.85 8.58 -14.48
N GLY A 251 11.80 7.42 -15.14
CA GLY A 251 12.88 6.46 -15.22
C GLY A 251 12.96 5.48 -14.05
N ASP A 252 12.02 5.49 -13.13
CA ASP A 252 11.98 4.55 -12.02
C ASP A 252 11.48 3.17 -12.47
N ALA A 253 11.79 2.14 -11.68
CA ALA A 253 11.32 0.79 -11.89
C ALA A 253 9.88 0.61 -11.41
N VAL A 254 9.09 -0.18 -12.14
CA VAL A 254 7.72 -0.55 -11.80
C VAL A 254 7.54 -2.06 -11.93
N ILE A 255 6.95 -2.68 -10.92
CA ILE A 255 6.55 -4.09 -10.96
C ILE A 255 5.12 -4.16 -11.53
N ASN A 256 4.95 -4.88 -12.62
CA ASN A 256 3.63 -5.21 -13.16
C ASN A 256 2.97 -6.26 -12.27
N VAL A 257 1.81 -5.97 -11.70
CA VAL A 257 1.08 -6.91 -10.84
C VAL A 257 0.01 -7.65 -11.63
N PHE A 258 -0.99 -6.96 -12.15
CA PHE A 258 -2.01 -7.52 -13.04
C PHE A 258 -2.63 -6.46 -13.93
N VAL A 259 -3.20 -6.89 -15.04
CA VAL A 259 -3.88 -6.03 -16.04
C VAL A 259 -5.40 -5.97 -15.85
N ASP A 260 -5.96 -6.88 -15.08
CA ASP A 260 -7.39 -6.92 -14.73
C ASP A 260 -7.56 -7.65 -13.40
N ALA A 261 -8.12 -6.95 -12.42
CA ALA A 261 -8.38 -7.51 -11.09
C ALA A 261 -9.29 -8.74 -11.13
N HIS A 262 -10.28 -8.77 -12.03
CA HIS A 262 -11.18 -9.91 -12.17
C HIS A 262 -10.47 -11.16 -12.72
N TRP A 263 -9.56 -10.98 -13.68
CA TRP A 263 -8.68 -12.07 -14.12
C TRP A 263 -7.78 -12.54 -13.00
N ALA A 264 -7.27 -11.58 -12.23
CA ALA A 264 -6.39 -11.87 -11.12
C ALA A 264 -7.07 -12.69 -10.00
N THR A 265 -8.40 -12.67 -9.89
CA THR A 265 -9.14 -13.56 -8.97
C THR A 265 -9.04 -15.04 -9.36
N GLY A 266 -8.73 -15.34 -10.62
CA GLY A 266 -8.73 -16.68 -11.19
C GLY A 266 -10.04 -17.06 -11.88
N ASP A 267 -11.03 -16.18 -11.91
CA ASP A 267 -12.27 -16.34 -12.65
C ASP A 267 -12.18 -15.63 -14.01
N ALA A 268 -11.57 -16.30 -14.97
CA ALA A 268 -11.39 -15.78 -16.31
C ALA A 268 -12.72 -15.45 -17.01
N LEU A 269 -13.78 -16.22 -16.73
CA LEU A 269 -15.10 -15.96 -17.30
C LEU A 269 -15.69 -14.64 -16.80
N ASN A 270 -15.47 -14.34 -15.52
CA ASN A 270 -15.95 -13.09 -14.95
C ASN A 270 -15.34 -11.85 -15.64
N ALA A 271 -14.06 -11.92 -15.97
CA ALA A 271 -13.37 -10.83 -16.70
C ALA A 271 -13.87 -10.63 -18.14
N GLU A 272 -14.46 -11.67 -18.74
CA GLU A 272 -15.04 -11.61 -20.09
C GLU A 272 -16.46 -11.02 -20.10
N TYR A 273 -17.10 -10.93 -18.95
CA TYR A 273 -18.42 -10.33 -18.85
C TYR A 273 -18.37 -8.80 -19.08
N GLY A 274 -19.46 -8.26 -19.59
CA GLY A 274 -19.66 -6.81 -19.60
C GLY A 274 -19.65 -6.26 -18.15
N MET A 275 -19.24 -5.03 -17.96
CA MET A 275 -19.08 -4.38 -16.65
C MET A 275 -20.26 -4.62 -15.70
N MET A 276 -21.48 -4.54 -16.18
CA MET A 276 -22.71 -4.74 -15.37
C MET A 276 -22.95 -6.19 -14.91
N GLN A 277 -22.17 -7.15 -15.40
CA GLN A 277 -22.31 -8.59 -15.09
C GLN A 277 -21.12 -9.13 -14.31
N ARG A 278 -20.08 -8.31 -14.08
CA ARG A 278 -18.92 -8.71 -13.33
C ARG A 278 -19.24 -8.88 -11.86
N LYS A 279 -18.73 -9.94 -11.28
CA LYS A 279 -18.91 -10.26 -9.87
C LYS A 279 -17.85 -9.57 -9.03
N LYS A 280 -18.25 -9.10 -7.88
CA LYS A 280 -17.37 -8.57 -6.83
C LYS A 280 -16.94 -9.70 -5.90
N TYR A 281 -15.77 -9.59 -5.31
CA TYR A 281 -15.18 -10.64 -4.46
C TYR A 281 -14.75 -10.09 -3.10
N ASN A 282 -15.13 -10.81 -2.04
CA ASN A 282 -14.73 -10.51 -0.65
C ASN A 282 -15.13 -9.10 -0.18
N VAL A 283 -16.28 -8.62 -0.61
CA VAL A 283 -16.81 -7.30 -0.22
C VAL A 283 -18.15 -7.38 0.50
N THR A 284 -18.71 -8.58 0.67
CA THR A 284 -19.90 -8.83 1.48
C THR A 284 -19.70 -10.09 2.31
N LYS A 285 -20.47 -10.25 3.40
CA LYS A 285 -20.41 -11.46 4.25
C LYS A 285 -21.20 -12.65 3.69
N GLY A 286 -21.90 -12.45 2.61
CA GLY A 286 -22.67 -13.49 1.91
C GLY A 286 -22.33 -13.53 0.44
N THR A 287 -22.92 -14.50 -0.26
CA THR A 287 -22.82 -14.63 -1.71
C THR A 287 -24.18 -14.46 -2.34
N ASP A 288 -24.21 -13.84 -3.51
CA ASP A 288 -25.38 -13.72 -4.37
C ASP A 288 -24.95 -13.78 -5.85
N GLU A 289 -25.80 -13.31 -6.76
CA GLU A 289 -25.50 -13.33 -8.20
C GLU A 289 -24.35 -12.39 -8.57
N THR A 290 -24.13 -11.33 -7.77
CA THR A 290 -23.15 -10.26 -8.02
C THR A 290 -21.96 -10.29 -7.05
N HIS A 291 -22.06 -11.00 -5.93
CA HIS A 291 -21.02 -11.07 -4.89
C HIS A 291 -20.59 -12.50 -4.63
N GLN A 292 -19.31 -12.71 -4.58
CA GLN A 292 -18.71 -14.03 -4.36
C GLN A 292 -17.64 -13.96 -3.27
N MET A 293 -17.30 -15.14 -2.75
CA MET A 293 -16.15 -15.32 -1.86
C MET A 293 -15.01 -15.96 -2.65
N MET A 294 -13.79 -15.47 -2.41
CA MET A 294 -12.58 -16.09 -2.93
C MET A 294 -11.54 -16.27 -1.83
N VAL A 295 -10.71 -17.28 -1.96
CA VAL A 295 -9.45 -17.34 -1.22
C VAL A 295 -8.52 -16.27 -1.82
N PRO A 296 -8.00 -15.33 -1.03
CA PRO A 296 -7.08 -14.34 -1.52
C PRO A 296 -5.92 -14.98 -2.31
N ARG A 297 -5.70 -14.51 -3.53
CA ARG A 297 -4.60 -15.03 -4.36
C ARG A 297 -3.32 -14.28 -4.07
N GLU A 298 -2.22 -14.99 -4.09
CA GLU A 298 -0.89 -14.46 -3.77
C GLU A 298 0.10 -14.78 -4.87
N VAL A 299 0.90 -13.79 -5.21
CA VAL A 299 2.08 -13.93 -6.07
C VAL A 299 3.28 -13.32 -5.36
N ILE A 300 4.40 -14.00 -5.42
CA ILE A 300 5.67 -13.55 -4.85
C ILE A 300 6.57 -13.10 -5.99
N TYR A 301 6.99 -11.84 -5.94
CA TYR A 301 7.94 -11.24 -6.86
C TYR A 301 9.31 -11.17 -6.22
N ILE A 302 10.33 -11.61 -6.92
CA ILE A 302 11.74 -11.44 -6.58
C ILE A 302 12.32 -10.35 -7.47
N VAL A 303 12.71 -9.25 -6.86
CA VAL A 303 13.42 -8.15 -7.52
C VAL A 303 14.90 -8.32 -7.26
N THR A 304 15.67 -8.54 -8.30
CA THR A 304 17.14 -8.62 -8.23
C THR A 304 17.74 -7.29 -8.67
N PHE A 305 18.57 -6.72 -7.83
CA PHE A 305 19.29 -5.47 -8.10
C PHE A 305 20.69 -5.72 -8.63
N LYS A 306 21.25 -4.74 -9.33
CA LYS A 306 22.64 -4.80 -9.81
C LYS A 306 23.66 -4.66 -8.69
N ASP A 307 23.31 -3.96 -7.61
CA ASP A 307 24.18 -3.76 -6.44
C ASP A 307 23.40 -3.75 -5.12
N VAL A 308 24.14 -3.94 -4.02
CA VAL A 308 23.60 -4.03 -2.64
C VAL A 308 23.05 -2.69 -2.16
N ALA A 309 23.67 -1.56 -2.57
CA ALA A 309 23.26 -0.24 -2.13
C ALA A 309 21.87 0.11 -2.65
N SER A 310 21.59 -0.19 -3.92
CA SER A 310 20.25 -0.03 -4.53
C SER A 310 19.19 -0.86 -3.80
N ALA A 311 19.52 -2.10 -3.46
CA ALA A 311 18.63 -2.97 -2.71
C ALA A 311 18.41 -2.49 -1.25
N ASN A 312 19.44 -1.96 -0.58
CA ASN A 312 19.34 -1.38 0.76
C ASN A 312 18.56 -0.04 0.75
N GLY A 313 18.48 0.62 -0.40
CA GLY A 313 17.76 1.89 -0.57
C GLY A 313 16.25 1.77 -0.40
N LEU A 314 15.68 0.57 -0.56
CA LEU A 314 14.24 0.37 -0.49
C LEU A 314 13.73 0.09 0.92
N SER A 315 12.61 0.72 1.26
CA SER A 315 11.76 0.34 2.38
C SER A 315 10.31 0.23 1.91
N VAL A 316 9.43 -0.33 2.74
CA VAL A 316 8.00 -0.38 2.42
C VAL A 316 7.41 1.01 2.20
N GLY A 317 7.95 2.06 2.85
CA GLY A 317 7.55 3.45 2.62
C GLY A 317 8.07 4.05 1.31
N GLN A 318 8.86 3.31 0.54
CA GLN A 318 9.39 3.74 -0.77
C GLN A 318 8.79 2.95 -1.94
N ILE A 319 7.74 2.20 -1.68
CA ILE A 319 6.90 1.63 -2.72
C ILE A 319 5.60 2.40 -2.81
N ASP A 320 5.09 2.51 -4.01
CA ASP A 320 3.80 3.10 -4.32
C ASP A 320 3.01 2.11 -5.17
N PRO A 321 2.29 1.19 -4.52
CA PRO A 321 1.32 0.37 -5.21
C PRO A 321 0.18 1.27 -5.68
N PHE A 322 -0.21 1.13 -6.93
CA PHE A 322 -1.29 1.91 -7.51
C PHE A 322 -2.17 1.04 -8.40
N ILE A 323 -3.41 1.46 -8.53
CA ILE A 323 -4.34 0.89 -9.51
C ILE A 323 -4.57 1.87 -10.64
N TYR A 324 -5.05 1.36 -11.77
CA TYR A 324 -5.44 2.22 -12.89
C TYR A 324 -6.61 1.64 -13.67
N THR A 325 -7.44 2.56 -14.16
CA THR A 325 -8.65 2.28 -14.94
C THR A 325 -8.64 3.08 -16.22
N GLU A 326 -9.39 2.61 -17.23
CA GLU A 326 -9.69 3.40 -18.40
C GLU A 326 -11.06 4.08 -18.22
N PHE A 327 -11.09 5.39 -18.37
CA PHE A 327 -12.30 6.19 -18.34
C PHE A 327 -12.31 7.18 -19.50
N ASN A 328 -13.33 7.11 -20.38
CA ASN A 328 -13.46 7.97 -21.56
C ASN A 328 -12.17 8.04 -22.41
N SER A 329 -11.51 6.90 -22.62
CA SER A 329 -10.24 6.76 -23.36
C SER A 329 -9.04 7.46 -22.68
N ALA A 330 -9.17 7.86 -21.43
CA ALA A 330 -8.07 8.31 -20.59
C ALA A 330 -7.76 7.24 -19.53
N ILE A 331 -6.48 7.04 -19.27
CA ILE A 331 -6.05 6.18 -18.18
C ILE A 331 -5.95 7.02 -16.90
N LEU A 332 -6.64 6.59 -15.87
CA LEU A 332 -6.64 7.22 -14.56
C LEU A 332 -5.89 6.32 -13.59
N GLU A 333 -4.87 6.87 -12.97
CA GLU A 333 -4.07 6.18 -11.95
C GLU A 333 -4.53 6.64 -10.56
N THR A 334 -4.73 5.69 -9.65
CA THR A 334 -5.07 5.95 -8.25
C THR A 334 -3.92 5.52 -7.36
N HIS A 335 -3.26 6.50 -6.78
CA HIS A 335 -2.13 6.34 -5.87
C HIS A 335 -2.53 6.63 -4.43
N THR A 336 -1.74 6.18 -3.46
CA THR A 336 -1.83 6.71 -2.09
C THR A 336 -1.56 8.22 -2.09
N TYR A 337 -2.04 8.93 -1.07
CA TYR A 337 -1.95 10.39 -1.04
C TYR A 337 -0.52 10.93 -1.21
N THR A 338 0.46 10.24 -0.66
CA THR A 338 1.88 10.63 -0.74
C THR A 338 2.38 10.77 -2.19
N TYR A 339 1.85 10.00 -3.11
CA TYR A 339 2.26 9.95 -4.52
C TYR A 339 1.27 10.60 -5.47
N ARG A 340 0.25 11.22 -4.94
CA ARG A 340 -0.82 11.91 -5.69
C ARG A 340 -0.31 12.96 -6.67
N SER A 341 0.83 13.60 -6.36
CA SER A 341 1.47 14.59 -7.24
C SER A 341 1.88 14.02 -8.59
N VAL A 342 2.07 12.71 -8.69
CA VAL A 342 2.36 12.04 -9.96
C VAL A 342 1.16 12.13 -10.90
N GLN A 343 -0.05 12.06 -10.37
CA GLN A 343 -1.31 12.21 -11.12
C GLN A 343 -1.52 13.63 -11.64
N ALA A 344 -0.99 14.64 -10.93
CA ALA A 344 -1.08 16.05 -11.33
C ALA A 344 -0.35 16.36 -12.64
N LEU A 345 0.49 15.45 -13.14
CA LEU A 345 1.14 15.61 -14.44
C LEU A 345 0.15 15.58 -15.61
N ASN A 346 -1.11 15.21 -15.40
CA ASN A 346 -2.12 15.05 -16.46
C ASN A 346 -3.33 15.95 -16.33
N SER A 347 -3.19 17.21 -16.07
CA SER A 347 -4.26 18.20 -16.22
C SER A 347 -5.42 18.14 -15.21
N TYR A 348 -5.38 17.22 -14.25
CA TYR A 348 -6.34 17.15 -13.15
C TYR A 348 -5.61 17.43 -11.84
N PRO A 349 -5.72 18.64 -11.28
CA PRO A 349 -5.04 18.98 -10.05
C PRO A 349 -5.78 18.41 -8.83
N PRO A 350 -5.47 17.19 -8.35
CA PRO A 350 -6.07 16.65 -7.13
C PRO A 350 -5.78 17.54 -5.92
N SER A 351 -4.70 18.33 -5.98
CA SER A 351 -4.35 19.31 -4.94
C SER A 351 -5.39 20.41 -4.73
N GLU A 352 -6.27 20.65 -5.70
CA GLU A 352 -7.35 21.63 -5.59
C GLU A 352 -8.65 21.03 -5.03
N ILE A 353 -8.76 19.71 -5.00
CA ILE A 353 -9.94 19.01 -4.48
C ILE A 353 -9.71 18.68 -3.01
N LYS A 354 -10.42 19.36 -2.14
CA LYS A 354 -10.47 19.06 -0.71
C LYS A 354 -11.42 17.90 -0.48
N SER A 355 -10.91 16.69 -0.48
CA SER A 355 -11.68 15.46 -0.35
C SER A 355 -10.90 14.43 0.44
N LEU A 356 -11.58 13.33 0.80
CA LEU A 356 -10.93 12.10 1.24
C LEU A 356 -10.01 11.58 0.13
N PRO A 357 -8.90 10.92 0.46
CA PRO A 357 -8.03 10.30 -0.54
C PRO A 357 -8.77 9.15 -1.24
N TRP A 358 -8.26 8.72 -2.39
CA TRP A 358 -8.79 7.55 -3.11
C TRP A 358 -8.05 6.25 -2.79
N ALA A 359 -7.03 6.33 -1.94
CA ALA A 359 -6.28 5.16 -1.50
C ALA A 359 -5.65 5.37 -0.13
N PHE A 360 -5.52 4.26 0.62
CA PHE A 360 -4.81 4.20 1.89
C PHE A 360 -3.76 3.10 1.88
N ALA A 361 -2.64 3.36 2.55
CA ALA A 361 -1.69 2.37 2.99
C ALA A 361 -1.84 2.19 4.52
N ILE A 362 -2.38 1.07 4.95
CA ILE A 362 -2.64 0.76 6.35
C ILE A 362 -1.58 -0.22 6.84
N PRO A 363 -0.79 0.12 7.88
CA PRO A 363 0.29 -0.72 8.38
C PRO A 363 -0.25 -1.86 9.27
N TYR A 364 -1.20 -2.63 8.73
CA TYR A 364 -1.85 -3.73 9.43
C TYR A 364 -2.40 -4.76 8.43
N GLY A 365 -1.78 -5.92 8.38
CA GLY A 365 -2.15 -6.99 7.45
C GLY A 365 -3.51 -7.63 7.71
N SER A 366 -4.05 -7.49 8.92
CA SER A 366 -5.39 -7.98 9.30
C SER A 366 -6.45 -6.89 9.23
N PHE A 367 -6.19 -5.79 8.54
CA PHE A 367 -7.19 -4.76 8.31
C PHE A 367 -8.43 -5.35 7.64
N ARG A 368 -9.59 -4.94 8.12
CA ARG A 368 -10.91 -5.37 7.65
C ARG A 368 -11.54 -4.20 6.91
N TRP A 369 -11.57 -4.25 5.58
CA TRP A 369 -12.18 -3.18 4.77
C TRP A 369 -13.69 -3.15 4.94
N PRO A 370 -14.34 -2.00 4.73
CA PRO A 370 -15.80 -1.90 4.74
C PRO A 370 -16.44 -2.84 3.73
N ILE A 371 -17.62 -3.35 4.04
CA ILE A 371 -18.41 -4.11 3.08
C ILE A 371 -19.06 -3.18 2.07
N ASP A 372 -19.37 -3.70 0.89
CA ASP A 372 -20.07 -2.98 -0.19
C ASP A 372 -21.31 -2.24 0.33
N GLY A 373 -21.40 -0.94 0.08
CA GLY A 373 -22.42 -0.05 0.58
C GLY A 373 -22.24 0.43 2.04
N SER A 374 -21.10 0.16 2.66
CA SER A 374 -20.72 0.71 3.98
C SER A 374 -19.55 1.68 3.81
N THR A 375 -19.74 2.94 4.16
CA THR A 375 -18.65 3.92 4.16
C THR A 375 -17.60 3.58 5.22
N ILE A 376 -16.33 3.86 4.96
CA ILE A 376 -15.23 3.61 5.91
C ILE A 376 -15.45 4.28 7.28
N GLY A 377 -16.13 5.38 7.28
CA GLY A 377 -16.56 6.10 8.47
C GLY A 377 -16.89 7.52 8.12
N PHE A 378 -17.70 8.15 8.93
CA PHE A 378 -17.99 9.56 8.80
C PHE A 378 -18.25 10.21 10.16
N PHE A 379 -18.03 11.50 10.19
CA PHE A 379 -18.23 12.33 11.35
C PHE A 379 -19.08 13.53 10.96
N ILE A 380 -20.33 13.55 11.41
CA ILE A 380 -21.31 14.59 11.10
C ILE A 380 -22.00 15.03 12.38
N ASN A 381 -22.10 16.35 12.58
CA ASN A 381 -22.76 16.95 13.73
C ASN A 381 -22.25 16.41 15.09
N GLY A 382 -20.95 16.20 15.20
CA GLY A 382 -20.32 15.71 16.42
C GLY A 382 -20.52 14.21 16.71
N SER A 383 -20.94 13.44 15.72
CA SER A 383 -21.19 12.00 15.87
C SER A 383 -20.43 11.16 14.85
N ASN A 384 -19.89 10.02 15.30
CA ASN A 384 -19.22 9.03 14.47
C ASN A 384 -20.20 8.00 13.91
N PHE A 385 -20.06 7.65 12.64
CA PHE A 385 -20.84 6.63 11.93
C PHE A 385 -19.91 5.77 11.05
N GLY A 386 -20.45 4.70 10.44
CA GLY A 386 -19.78 3.88 9.46
C GLY A 386 -18.97 2.74 10.04
N ALA A 387 -18.06 2.19 9.24
CA ALA A 387 -17.34 0.97 9.53
C ALA A 387 -16.26 1.11 10.62
N TYR A 388 -15.82 2.32 10.91
CA TYR A 388 -14.81 2.66 11.90
C TYR A 388 -15.27 3.89 12.67
N LYS A 389 -16.16 3.68 13.63
CA LYS A 389 -16.90 4.75 14.34
C LYS A 389 -16.62 4.83 15.84
N ASP A 390 -15.69 4.04 16.36
CA ASP A 390 -15.44 4.00 17.82
C ASP A 390 -14.90 5.37 18.30
N PRO A 391 -15.57 6.06 19.24
CA PRO A 391 -15.15 7.37 19.69
C PRO A 391 -13.73 7.38 20.26
N GLY A 392 -12.90 8.32 19.80
CA GLY A 392 -11.49 8.41 20.14
C GLY A 392 -10.58 7.55 19.23
N HIS A 393 -11.17 6.64 18.46
CA HIS A 393 -10.51 5.71 17.54
C HIS A 393 -11.27 5.62 16.22
N SER A 394 -11.83 6.73 15.73
CA SER A 394 -12.62 6.72 14.50
C SER A 394 -11.87 7.31 13.32
N PHE A 395 -12.19 6.79 12.12
CA PHE A 395 -11.70 7.35 10.88
C PHE A 395 -12.08 8.83 10.72
N GLY A 396 -13.31 9.22 11.11
CA GLY A 396 -13.76 10.60 11.03
C GLY A 396 -12.94 11.56 11.88
N GLU A 397 -12.58 11.17 13.11
CA GLU A 397 -11.72 11.99 13.98
C GLU A 397 -10.31 12.14 13.41
N TRP A 398 -9.75 11.08 12.82
CA TRP A 398 -8.46 11.13 12.13
C TRP A 398 -8.51 12.03 10.88
N SER A 399 -9.57 11.96 10.09
CA SER A 399 -9.74 12.78 8.88
C SER A 399 -9.81 14.29 9.20
N MET A 400 -10.30 14.63 10.38
CA MET A 400 -10.43 16.02 10.84
C MET A 400 -9.17 16.54 11.51
N ASP A 401 -8.33 15.65 12.07
CA ASP A 401 -7.07 15.98 12.75
C ASP A 401 -6.12 14.77 12.67
N HIS A 402 -5.12 14.85 11.81
CA HIS A 402 -4.16 13.76 11.55
C HIS A 402 -3.35 13.33 12.77
N THR A 403 -3.40 14.08 13.87
CA THR A 403 -2.72 13.73 15.13
C THR A 403 -3.57 12.89 16.07
N LYS A 404 -4.86 12.75 15.76
CA LYS A 404 -5.84 11.98 16.56
C LYS A 404 -6.15 10.64 15.92
N ALA A 405 -6.65 9.73 16.72
CA ALA A 405 -7.15 8.42 16.29
C ALA A 405 -6.23 7.70 15.29
N LEU A 406 -4.91 7.81 15.46
CA LEU A 406 -3.90 7.20 14.59
C LEU A 406 -3.98 5.66 14.52
N ASP A 407 -4.78 5.07 15.38
CA ASP A 407 -5.02 3.63 15.50
C ASP A 407 -6.44 3.22 15.10
N TRP A 408 -7.21 4.11 14.47
CA TRP A 408 -8.61 3.89 14.10
C TRP A 408 -8.83 2.55 13.37
N TYR A 409 -7.88 2.11 12.58
CA TYR A 409 -7.95 0.89 11.79
C TYR A 409 -7.92 -0.40 12.63
N LEU A 410 -7.64 -0.30 13.92
CA LEU A 410 -7.68 -1.41 14.87
C LEU A 410 -9.06 -1.58 15.54
N TYR A 411 -10.02 -0.67 15.30
CA TYR A 411 -11.33 -0.63 15.95
C TYR A 411 -12.48 -0.76 14.93
N PRO A 412 -12.59 -1.92 14.25
CA PRO A 412 -13.62 -2.11 13.24
C PRO A 412 -15.02 -2.26 13.85
N THR A 413 -16.03 -1.79 13.14
CA THR A 413 -17.44 -2.07 13.46
C THR A 413 -17.84 -3.39 12.78
N ASP A 414 -17.96 -4.47 13.55
CA ASP A 414 -18.03 -5.86 13.09
C ASP A 414 -19.07 -6.17 12.00
N ASN A 415 -20.22 -5.51 12.02
CA ASN A 415 -21.28 -5.73 11.04
C ASN A 415 -21.12 -4.90 9.76
N GLN A 416 -20.13 -4.04 9.68
CA GLN A 416 -19.88 -3.12 8.56
C GLN A 416 -18.53 -3.36 7.86
N VAL A 417 -17.76 -4.35 8.29
CA VAL A 417 -16.47 -4.72 7.70
C VAL A 417 -16.47 -6.19 7.31
N PHE A 418 -15.67 -6.52 6.28
CA PHE A 418 -15.47 -7.88 5.77
C PHE A 418 -14.64 -8.78 6.69
#